data_f18e1c25115c4214cb56fa3421f1b895
#
_entry.id   f18e1c25115c4214cb56fa3421f1b895
#
_cell.length_a   1.000
_cell.length_b   1.000
_cell.length_c   1.000
_cell.angle_alpha   90.00
_cell.angle_beta   90.00
_cell.angle_gamma   90.00
#
_symmetry.space_group_name_H-M   'P 1'
#
loop_
_entity.id
_entity.type
_entity.pdbx_description
1 polymer ?
#
loop_
_entity_poly.entity_id
_entity_poly.type
_entity_poly.pdbx_seq_one_letter_code
_entity_poly.pdbx_strand_id
1 'polypeptide(L)'
;WESTGIKTLHDLKGKKVYVGPGGGGAGTDIEEIIELVTGMKPGDYESFKAPWGEGMGMMRNGQVDAMVRIAPVGAAVIQEFGLSKPIRFLQIEGDDLTKLDLYLKVPGRSISQIPAGTYEGQTNGDAVNTLSFVAGMGIHAGISDDVAYTLTKAFWDNIDEIKASASLAFGL
;
A
#
# COMPACT_ATOMS: atom_id res chain seq x y z
N TRP A 1 -4.76 -2.02 13.72
CA TRP A 1 -5.99 -2.50 14.35
C TRP A 1 -6.86 -1.35 14.86
N GLU A 2 -8.18 -1.47 14.78
CA GLU A 2 -9.09 -0.47 15.37
C GLU A 2 -8.80 -0.21 16.85
N SER A 3 -8.41 -1.23 17.58
CA SER A 3 -8.09 -1.15 19.01
C SER A 3 -6.89 -0.25 19.36
N THR A 4 -6.05 0.11 18.40
CA THR A 4 -4.93 1.04 18.63
C THR A 4 -5.38 2.51 18.75
N GLY A 5 -6.59 2.82 18.30
CA GLY A 5 -7.15 4.18 18.27
C GLY A 5 -6.52 5.11 17.22
N ILE A 6 -5.60 4.61 16.37
CA ILE A 6 -4.96 5.36 15.30
C ILE A 6 -5.99 5.53 14.16
N LYS A 7 -6.27 6.77 13.76
CA LYS A 7 -7.27 7.12 12.73
C LYS A 7 -6.66 7.81 11.52
N THR A 8 -5.60 8.59 11.73
CA THR A 8 -4.92 9.39 10.72
C THR A 8 -3.42 9.16 10.77
N LEU A 9 -2.69 9.67 9.78
CA LEU A 9 -1.22 9.63 9.80
C LEU A 9 -0.63 10.46 10.95
N HIS A 10 -1.32 11.49 11.43
CA HIS A 10 -0.87 12.32 12.57
C HIS A 10 -0.84 11.54 13.89
N ASP A 11 -1.67 10.50 14.03
CA ASP A 11 -1.73 9.66 15.23
C ASP A 11 -0.54 8.67 15.34
N LEU A 12 0.32 8.63 14.31
CA LEU A 12 1.51 7.77 14.29
C LEU A 12 2.65 8.24 15.22
N LYS A 13 2.56 9.46 15.75
CA LYS A 13 3.60 10.01 16.64
C LYS A 13 3.81 9.11 17.86
N GLY A 14 5.07 8.69 18.06
CA GLY A 14 5.46 7.77 19.16
C GLY A 14 4.95 6.34 18.99
N LYS A 15 4.39 5.97 17.83
CA LYS A 15 3.90 4.62 17.55
C LYS A 15 4.94 3.78 16.82
N LYS A 16 4.77 2.47 16.89
CA LYS A 16 5.54 1.48 16.15
C LYS A 16 4.90 1.24 14.79
N VAL A 17 5.60 1.61 13.72
CA VAL A 17 5.05 1.58 12.35
C VAL A 17 5.90 0.69 11.45
N TYR A 18 5.32 -0.36 10.90
CA TYR A 18 5.95 -1.11 9.82
C TYR A 18 5.73 -0.38 8.50
N VAL A 19 6.81 0.08 7.88
CA VAL A 19 6.78 0.91 6.67
C VAL A 19 7.08 0.12 5.38
N GLY A 20 7.39 -1.16 5.48
CA GLY A 20 7.70 -2.00 4.32
C GLY A 20 9.12 -2.54 4.33
N PRO A 21 9.54 -3.22 3.24
CA PRO A 21 10.89 -3.76 3.11
C PRO A 21 11.94 -2.65 3.08
N GLY A 22 13.07 -2.89 3.74
CA GLY A 22 14.25 -2.03 3.64
C GLY A 22 14.90 -2.14 2.26
N GLY A 23 15.51 -1.06 1.78
CA GLY A 23 16.24 -1.02 0.52
C GLY A 23 15.38 -0.99 -0.75
N GLY A 24 14.07 -0.91 -0.62
CA GLY A 24 13.13 -0.77 -1.74
C GLY A 24 12.39 0.56 -1.70
N GLY A 25 11.78 0.96 -2.83
CA GLY A 25 11.01 2.21 -2.94
C GLY A 25 9.86 2.29 -1.95
N ALA A 26 9.20 1.16 -1.64
CA ALA A 26 8.01 1.15 -0.79
C ALA A 26 8.23 1.78 0.60
N GLY A 27 9.30 1.39 1.32
CA GLY A 27 9.58 1.92 2.65
C GLY A 27 9.97 3.39 2.62
N THR A 28 10.74 3.80 1.61
CA THR A 28 11.14 5.20 1.41
C THR A 28 9.95 6.07 1.06
N ASP A 29 9.09 5.61 0.14
CA ASP A 29 7.88 6.33 -0.26
C ASP A 29 6.93 6.57 0.92
N ILE A 30 6.78 5.58 1.80
CA ILE A 30 5.88 5.73 2.96
C ILE A 30 6.44 6.70 4.00
N GLU A 31 7.74 6.68 4.27
CA GLU A 31 8.38 7.65 5.16
C GLU A 31 8.26 9.07 4.58
N GLU A 32 8.44 9.23 3.26
CA GLU A 32 8.22 10.51 2.55
C GLU A 32 6.76 10.99 2.69
N ILE A 33 5.78 10.09 2.51
CA ILE A 33 4.36 10.42 2.65
C ILE A 33 4.02 10.86 4.08
N ILE A 34 4.52 10.15 5.09
CA ILE A 34 4.32 10.53 6.48
C ILE A 34 4.93 11.91 6.74
N GLU A 35 6.15 12.18 6.25
CA GLU A 35 6.80 13.47 6.40
C GLU A 35 6.03 14.60 5.69
N LEU A 36 5.61 14.40 4.43
CA LEU A 36 4.87 15.39 3.65
C LEU A 36 3.53 15.75 4.32
N VAL A 37 2.80 14.75 4.79
CA VAL A 37 1.47 14.95 5.38
C VAL A 37 1.57 15.54 6.79
N THR A 38 2.45 15.02 7.62
CA THR A 38 2.44 15.30 9.07
C THR A 38 3.62 16.12 9.56
N GLY A 39 4.69 16.25 8.75
CA GLY A 39 5.97 16.83 9.17
C GLY A 39 6.84 15.91 10.03
N MET A 40 6.37 14.71 10.37
CA MET A 40 7.11 13.75 11.19
C MET A 40 8.19 13.04 10.37
N LYS A 41 9.32 12.74 11.03
CA LYS A 41 10.44 11.98 10.47
C LYS A 41 10.65 10.69 11.26
N PRO A 42 11.39 9.71 10.71
CA PRO A 42 11.91 8.60 11.49
C PRO A 42 12.60 9.11 12.77
N GLY A 43 12.13 8.63 13.93
CA GLY A 43 12.48 9.18 15.25
C GLY A 43 11.31 9.86 15.97
N ASP A 44 10.37 10.48 15.24
CA ASP A 44 9.10 10.92 15.81
C ASP A 44 8.13 9.74 15.99
N TYR A 45 8.35 8.66 15.25
CA TYR A 45 7.74 7.35 15.37
C TYR A 45 8.82 6.27 15.20
N GLU A 46 8.59 5.07 15.69
CA GLU A 46 9.52 3.94 15.58
C GLU A 46 9.26 3.19 14.26
N SER A 47 10.15 3.39 13.27
CA SER A 47 10.04 2.80 11.93
C SER A 47 10.63 1.39 11.88
N PHE A 48 9.82 0.42 11.46
CA PHE A 48 10.25 -0.97 11.27
C PHE A 48 10.30 -1.32 9.78
N LYS A 49 11.41 -1.92 9.35
CA LYS A 49 11.64 -2.38 7.98
C LYS A 49 11.97 -3.87 7.99
N ALA A 50 11.22 -4.66 7.25
CA ALA A 50 11.39 -6.11 7.16
C ALA A 50 10.75 -6.62 5.85
N PRO A 51 11.04 -7.85 5.40
CA PRO A 51 10.28 -8.48 4.32
C PRO A 51 8.78 -8.49 4.61
N TRP A 52 7.94 -8.44 3.54
CA TRP A 52 6.48 -8.32 3.69
C TRP A 52 5.85 -9.37 4.63
N GLY A 53 6.27 -10.62 4.53
CA GLY A 53 5.75 -11.71 5.39
C GLY A 53 6.05 -11.50 6.86
N GLU A 54 7.27 -11.02 7.18
CA GLU A 54 7.69 -10.72 8.54
C GLU A 54 6.93 -9.52 9.12
N GLY A 55 6.82 -8.42 8.34
CA GLY A 55 6.05 -7.24 8.76
C GLY A 55 4.59 -7.56 9.05
N MET A 56 3.98 -8.44 8.26
CA MET A 56 2.63 -8.94 8.53
C MET A 56 2.56 -9.76 9.83
N GLY A 57 3.57 -10.57 10.10
CA GLY A 57 3.72 -11.29 11.37
C GLY A 57 3.83 -10.31 12.55
N MET A 58 4.64 -9.26 12.43
CA MET A 58 4.78 -8.21 13.45
C MET A 58 3.44 -7.57 13.79
N MET A 59 2.61 -7.26 12.78
CA MET A 59 1.28 -6.70 13.00
C MET A 59 0.33 -7.68 13.70
N ARG A 60 0.32 -8.97 13.29
CA ARG A 60 -0.50 -10.00 13.93
C ARG A 60 -0.13 -10.20 15.40
N ASN A 61 1.15 -10.17 15.72
CA ASN A 61 1.70 -10.37 17.05
C ASN A 61 1.67 -9.11 17.94
N GLY A 62 1.17 -7.98 17.43
CA GLY A 62 1.12 -6.73 18.18
C GLY A 62 2.48 -6.09 18.44
N GLN A 63 3.50 -6.42 17.63
CA GLN A 63 4.84 -5.84 17.72
C GLN A 63 4.90 -4.44 17.08
N VAL A 64 3.93 -4.13 16.21
CA VAL A 64 3.73 -2.81 15.60
C VAL A 64 2.27 -2.38 15.77
N ASP A 65 2.05 -1.07 15.87
CA ASP A 65 0.73 -0.45 16.07
C ASP A 65 0.02 -0.18 14.73
N ALA A 66 0.79 0.11 13.71
CA ALA A 66 0.31 0.35 12.34
C ALA A 66 1.23 -0.29 11.32
N MET A 67 0.70 -0.58 10.14
CA MET A 67 1.48 -1.12 9.04
C MET A 67 1.05 -0.54 7.70
N VAL A 68 1.99 -0.52 6.77
CA VAL A 68 1.73 -0.27 5.36
C VAL A 68 1.79 -1.59 4.58
N ARG A 69 0.90 -1.73 3.62
CA ARG A 69 0.91 -2.84 2.68
C ARG A 69 0.53 -2.34 1.28
N ILE A 70 1.41 -2.56 0.32
CA ILE A 70 1.08 -2.37 -1.10
C ILE A 70 0.36 -3.64 -1.57
N ALA A 71 -0.89 -3.49 -1.96
CA ALA A 71 -1.73 -4.58 -2.46
C ALA A 71 -2.89 -4.01 -3.28
N PRO A 72 -3.46 -4.75 -4.24
CA PRO A 72 -4.72 -4.38 -4.86
C PRO A 72 -5.85 -4.23 -3.85
N VAL A 73 -6.81 -3.37 -4.12
CA VAL A 73 -8.05 -3.29 -3.34
C VAL A 73 -8.78 -4.63 -3.43
N GLY A 74 -9.21 -5.17 -2.29
CA GLY A 74 -9.84 -6.50 -2.20
C GLY A 74 -8.84 -7.66 -2.03
N ALA A 75 -7.54 -7.40 -1.89
CA ALA A 75 -6.53 -8.46 -1.76
C ALA A 75 -6.79 -9.38 -0.56
N ALA A 76 -6.72 -10.69 -0.80
CA ALA A 76 -6.95 -11.73 0.20
C ALA A 76 -6.08 -11.56 1.45
N VAL A 77 -4.83 -11.12 1.26
CA VAL A 77 -3.88 -10.87 2.36
C VAL A 77 -4.37 -9.82 3.36
N ILE A 78 -5.13 -8.82 2.90
CA ILE A 78 -5.73 -7.81 3.78
C ILE A 78 -7.04 -8.35 4.38
N GLN A 79 -7.80 -9.12 3.60
CA GLN A 79 -9.01 -9.79 4.09
C GLN A 79 -8.74 -10.66 5.31
N GLU A 80 -7.64 -11.42 5.32
CA GLU A 80 -7.23 -12.25 6.46
C GLU A 80 -7.04 -11.44 7.77
N PHE A 81 -6.60 -10.20 7.69
CA PHE A 81 -6.48 -9.33 8.86
C PHE A 81 -7.85 -8.97 9.40
N GLY A 82 -8.76 -8.52 8.54
CA GLY A 82 -10.12 -8.13 8.92
C GLY A 82 -10.92 -9.27 9.53
N LEU A 83 -10.72 -10.50 9.04
CA LEU A 83 -11.31 -11.72 9.63
C LEU A 83 -10.81 -12.00 11.05
N SER A 84 -9.58 -11.60 11.37
CA SER A 84 -9.00 -11.89 12.69
C SER A 84 -9.37 -10.86 13.75
N LYS A 85 -9.39 -9.58 13.39
CA LYS A 85 -9.69 -8.44 14.28
C LYS A 85 -10.18 -7.25 13.46
N PRO A 86 -10.99 -6.36 14.05
CA PRO A 86 -11.41 -5.12 13.38
C PRO A 86 -10.21 -4.28 12.93
N ILE A 87 -10.20 -3.90 11.64
CA ILE A 87 -9.15 -3.09 11.00
C ILE A 87 -9.71 -1.72 10.61
N ARG A 88 -8.82 -0.73 10.65
CA ARG A 88 -9.07 0.61 10.15
C ARG A 88 -7.98 0.99 9.15
N PHE A 89 -8.38 1.50 8.01
CA PHE A 89 -7.49 2.19 7.09
C PHE A 89 -7.34 3.65 7.51
N LEU A 90 -6.10 4.16 7.46
CA LEU A 90 -5.83 5.54 7.83
C LEU A 90 -6.23 6.46 6.67
N GLN A 91 -7.05 7.46 6.99
CA GLN A 91 -7.57 8.41 6.01
C GLN A 91 -6.55 9.50 5.71
N ILE A 92 -6.48 9.88 4.43
CA ILE A 92 -5.79 11.08 3.96
C ILE A 92 -6.87 11.98 3.36
N GLU A 93 -7.15 13.12 3.97
CA GLU A 93 -8.25 13.99 3.56
C GLU A 93 -7.95 15.48 3.78
N GLY A 94 -8.79 16.33 3.22
CA GLY A 94 -8.70 17.77 3.39
C GLY A 94 -7.33 18.33 3.00
N ASP A 95 -6.76 19.15 3.87
CA ASP A 95 -5.46 19.80 3.64
C ASP A 95 -4.30 18.79 3.48
N ASP A 96 -4.41 17.59 4.03
CA ASP A 96 -3.39 16.57 3.90
C ASP A 96 -3.23 16.05 2.47
N LEU A 97 -4.32 16.04 1.68
CA LEU A 97 -4.26 15.71 0.24
C LEU A 97 -3.47 16.76 -0.53
N THR A 98 -3.61 18.04 -0.21
CA THR A 98 -2.91 19.13 -0.90
C THR A 98 -1.40 19.09 -0.67
N LYS A 99 -0.97 18.57 0.49
CA LYS A 99 0.46 18.38 0.79
C LYS A 99 1.12 17.33 -0.09
N LEU A 100 0.33 16.44 -0.71
CA LEU A 100 0.82 15.40 -1.61
C LEU A 100 0.94 15.85 -3.09
N ASP A 101 0.60 17.11 -3.42
CA ASP A 101 0.62 17.60 -4.81
C ASP A 101 1.94 17.36 -5.54
N LEU A 102 3.09 17.58 -4.89
CA LEU A 102 4.41 17.32 -5.49
C LEU A 102 4.67 15.84 -5.66
N TYR A 103 4.29 15.02 -4.69
CA TYR A 103 4.40 13.57 -4.73
C TYR A 103 3.58 12.98 -5.89
N LEU A 104 2.36 13.51 -6.09
CA LEU A 104 1.44 13.05 -7.12
C LEU A 104 1.83 13.49 -8.56
N LYS A 105 2.76 14.46 -8.72
CA LYS A 105 3.30 14.83 -10.04
C LYS A 105 4.23 13.77 -10.63
N VAL A 106 4.71 12.83 -9.84
CA VAL A 106 5.52 11.72 -10.35
C VAL A 106 4.61 10.78 -11.17
N PRO A 107 4.96 10.51 -12.44
CA PRO A 107 4.14 9.62 -13.28
C PRO A 107 3.89 8.26 -12.61
N GLY A 108 2.65 7.78 -12.72
CA GLY A 108 2.24 6.50 -12.13
C GLY A 108 1.81 6.56 -10.66
N ARG A 109 1.80 7.74 -10.04
CA ARG A 109 1.25 7.96 -8.71
C ARG A 109 -0.12 8.65 -8.79
N SER A 110 -1.09 8.20 -8.01
CA SER A 110 -2.43 8.78 -7.96
C SER A 110 -3.09 8.52 -6.61
N ILE A 111 -4.21 9.19 -6.37
CA ILE A 111 -5.13 8.85 -5.27
C ILE A 111 -6.18 7.88 -5.81
N SER A 112 -6.44 6.83 -5.06
CA SER A 112 -7.53 5.89 -5.28
C SER A 112 -8.37 5.79 -4.01
N GLN A 113 -9.39 4.95 -4.01
CA GLN A 113 -10.25 4.75 -2.85
C GLN A 113 -10.40 3.27 -2.52
N ILE A 114 -10.43 2.98 -1.22
CA ILE A 114 -10.89 1.71 -0.68
C ILE A 114 -12.35 1.93 -0.27
N PRO A 115 -13.33 1.35 -0.98
CA PRO A 115 -14.74 1.49 -0.63
C PRO A 115 -15.03 0.99 0.78
N ALA A 116 -16.02 1.57 1.44
CA ALA A 116 -16.51 1.04 2.71
C ALA A 116 -17.00 -0.41 2.53
N GLY A 117 -16.70 -1.26 3.50
CA GLY A 117 -17.12 -2.67 3.46
C GLY A 117 -16.38 -3.55 2.44
N THR A 118 -15.27 -3.08 1.85
CA THR A 118 -14.41 -3.89 0.97
C THR A 118 -13.87 -5.11 1.70
N TYR A 119 -13.54 -4.96 2.98
CA TYR A 119 -12.99 -6.03 3.80
C TYR A 119 -13.90 -6.33 4.99
N GLU A 120 -14.07 -7.59 5.30
CA GLU A 120 -14.73 -7.98 6.56
C GLU A 120 -13.92 -7.44 7.75
N GLY A 121 -14.60 -6.92 8.78
CA GLY A 121 -13.94 -6.25 9.90
C GLY A 121 -13.39 -4.84 9.61
N GLN A 122 -13.58 -4.30 8.40
CA GLN A 122 -13.27 -2.89 8.11
C GLN A 122 -14.21 -1.97 8.90
N THR A 123 -13.62 -1.04 9.68
CA THR A 123 -14.41 -0.15 10.55
C THR A 123 -14.64 1.26 9.97
N ASN A 124 -14.04 1.56 8.81
CA ASN A 124 -14.32 2.80 8.10
C ASN A 124 -15.74 2.77 7.55
N GLY A 125 -16.58 3.74 7.97
CA GLY A 125 -17.96 3.88 7.50
C GLY A 125 -18.08 4.42 6.08
N ASP A 126 -17.06 5.17 5.62
CA ASP A 126 -16.96 5.78 4.30
C ASP A 126 -15.78 5.24 3.51
N ALA A 127 -15.73 5.55 2.22
CA ALA A 127 -14.58 5.25 1.38
C ALA A 127 -13.33 5.97 1.88
N VAL A 128 -12.18 5.28 1.88
CA VAL A 128 -10.90 5.80 2.37
C VAL A 128 -10.01 6.14 1.20
N ASN A 129 -9.53 7.38 1.13
CA ASN A 129 -8.49 7.75 0.17
C ASN A 129 -7.18 7.05 0.50
N THR A 130 -6.59 6.46 -0.51
CA THR A 130 -5.30 5.78 -0.44
C THR A 130 -4.43 6.15 -1.62
N LEU A 131 -3.14 5.97 -1.48
CA LEU A 131 -2.21 6.16 -2.59
C LEU A 131 -2.23 4.94 -3.50
N SER A 132 -2.16 5.20 -4.79
CA SER A 132 -2.15 4.18 -5.84
C SER A 132 -0.93 4.35 -6.73
N PHE A 133 -0.39 3.23 -7.18
CA PHE A 133 0.78 3.17 -8.05
C PHE A 133 0.47 2.33 -9.29
N VAL A 134 1.03 2.73 -10.43
CA VAL A 134 1.02 1.90 -11.63
C VAL A 134 2.19 0.92 -11.55
N ALA A 135 1.90 -0.37 -11.65
CA ALA A 135 2.90 -1.39 -11.86
C ALA A 135 3.16 -1.59 -13.36
N GLY A 136 4.40 -1.75 -13.75
CA GLY A 136 4.79 -1.95 -15.14
C GLY A 136 5.90 -2.99 -15.27
N MET A 137 6.00 -3.61 -16.43
CA MET A 137 7.09 -4.51 -16.79
C MET A 137 8.04 -3.79 -17.75
N GLY A 138 9.31 -3.65 -17.33
CA GLY A 138 10.37 -3.12 -18.17
C GLY A 138 11.18 -4.26 -18.82
N ILE A 139 11.59 -4.06 -20.07
CA ILE A 139 12.50 -4.95 -20.76
C ILE A 139 13.75 -4.21 -21.22
N HIS A 140 14.86 -4.90 -21.39
CA HIS A 140 16.10 -4.30 -21.86
C HIS A 140 15.94 -3.78 -23.29
N ALA A 141 16.44 -2.55 -23.57
CA ALA A 141 16.31 -1.90 -24.88
C ALA A 141 16.99 -2.65 -26.06
N GLY A 142 17.88 -3.59 -25.78
CA GLY A 142 18.52 -4.46 -26.78
C GLY A 142 17.70 -5.71 -27.18
N ILE A 143 16.50 -5.89 -26.62
CA ILE A 143 15.59 -6.97 -27.03
C ILE A 143 14.93 -6.54 -28.34
N SER A 144 14.84 -7.46 -29.31
CA SER A 144 14.20 -7.17 -30.59
C SER A 144 12.69 -6.90 -30.44
N ASP A 145 12.15 -6.10 -31.36
CA ASP A 145 10.73 -5.77 -31.37
C ASP A 145 9.82 -7.02 -31.45
N ASP A 146 10.24 -8.05 -32.19
CA ASP A 146 9.50 -9.32 -32.29
C ASP A 146 9.38 -10.03 -30.94
N VAL A 147 10.47 -10.04 -30.16
CA VAL A 147 10.47 -10.63 -28.81
C VAL A 147 9.63 -9.78 -27.88
N ALA A 148 9.77 -8.45 -27.91
CA ALA A 148 8.95 -7.54 -27.11
C ALA A 148 7.45 -7.68 -27.41
N TYR A 149 7.08 -7.76 -28.69
CA TYR A 149 5.72 -8.01 -29.14
C TYR A 149 5.19 -9.37 -28.65
N THR A 150 5.99 -10.42 -28.82
CA THR A 150 5.61 -11.79 -28.39
C THR A 150 5.35 -11.85 -26.88
N LEU A 151 6.22 -11.25 -26.07
CA LEU A 151 6.06 -11.18 -24.61
C LEU A 151 4.79 -10.40 -24.23
N THR A 152 4.60 -9.22 -24.81
CA THR A 152 3.42 -8.38 -24.56
C THR A 152 2.14 -9.10 -24.96
N LYS A 153 2.14 -9.71 -26.16
CA LYS A 153 0.99 -10.48 -26.64
C LYS A 153 0.68 -11.68 -25.73
N ALA A 154 1.68 -12.46 -25.35
CA ALA A 154 1.50 -13.60 -24.45
C ALA A 154 0.93 -13.18 -23.11
N PHE A 155 1.37 -12.03 -22.57
CA PHE A 155 0.82 -11.47 -21.34
C PHE A 155 -0.68 -11.15 -21.48
N TRP A 156 -1.06 -10.43 -22.51
CA TRP A 156 -2.46 -10.02 -22.70
C TRP A 156 -3.38 -11.16 -23.12
N ASP A 157 -2.88 -12.11 -23.92
CA ASP A 157 -3.65 -13.29 -24.32
C ASP A 157 -4.00 -14.20 -23.13
N ASN A 158 -3.19 -14.17 -22.05
CA ASN A 158 -3.37 -14.99 -20.85
C ASN A 158 -3.75 -14.14 -19.61
N ILE A 159 -4.26 -12.93 -19.80
CA ILE A 159 -4.50 -11.99 -18.70
C ILE A 159 -5.46 -12.54 -17.64
N ASP A 160 -6.46 -13.31 -18.03
CA ASP A 160 -7.43 -13.88 -17.08
C ASP A 160 -6.82 -14.98 -16.21
N GLU A 161 -5.92 -15.80 -16.78
CA GLU A 161 -5.16 -16.80 -16.01
C GLU A 161 -4.17 -16.13 -15.06
N ILE A 162 -3.51 -15.08 -15.52
CA ILE A 162 -2.61 -14.27 -14.69
C ILE A 162 -3.38 -13.60 -13.55
N LYS A 163 -4.57 -13.03 -13.80
CA LYS A 163 -5.45 -12.47 -12.76
C LYS A 163 -5.87 -13.51 -11.74
N ALA A 164 -6.19 -14.72 -12.17
CA ALA A 164 -6.60 -15.81 -11.29
C ALA A 164 -5.44 -16.32 -10.40
N SER A 165 -4.20 -16.32 -10.93
CA SER A 165 -3.02 -16.82 -10.22
C SER A 165 -2.32 -15.75 -9.37
N ALA A 166 -2.39 -14.49 -9.77
CA ALA A 166 -1.71 -13.36 -9.14
C ALA A 166 -2.70 -12.47 -8.40
N SER A 167 -3.10 -12.86 -7.20
CA SER A 167 -3.94 -12.03 -6.30
C SER A 167 -3.36 -10.63 -5.97
N LEU A 168 -2.19 -10.33 -6.48
CA LEU A 168 -1.43 -9.09 -6.21
C LEU A 168 -1.42 -8.07 -7.34
N ALA A 169 -1.82 -8.43 -8.55
CA ALA A 169 -1.39 -7.63 -9.70
C ALA A 169 -2.45 -6.71 -10.32
N PHE A 170 -3.73 -6.99 -10.18
CA PHE A 170 -4.70 -6.34 -11.06
C PHE A 170 -5.97 -5.89 -10.35
N GLY A 171 -5.96 -4.66 -9.86
CA GLY A 171 -7.16 -3.88 -9.67
C GLY A 171 -7.54 -3.22 -11.02
N LEU A 172 -8.04 -4.01 -11.97
CA LEU A 172 -8.65 -3.52 -13.22
C LEU A 172 -10.13 -3.79 -13.17
#